data_6fdfb71c0a10963b476dffd0df05f22b
#
_entry.id   6fdfb71c0a10963b476dffd0df05f22b
#
_cell.length_a   1.000
_cell.length_b   1.000
_cell.length_c   1.000
_cell.angle_alpha   90.00
_cell.angle_beta   90.00
_cell.angle_gamma   90.00
#
_symmetry.space_group_name_H-M   'P 1'
#
loop_
_entity.id
_entity.type
_entity.pdbx_description
1 polymer ?
#
loop_
_entity_poly.entity_id
_entity_poly.type
_entity_poly.pdbx_seq_one_letter_code
_entity_poly.pdbx_strand_id
1 'polypeptide(L)'
;MNAPIRRLSTLVAVLFATLLFAVTWIQFVSARAINDLPGNTRSLLASYNRERGSILVAGEAIARSTPAKDELKWNRVYPMPTRYAHVTGYYSFVYGPGGGVEGAENSLLSGTSDTLFYRRVSDLLTGHDPVGASLELTINPAAQAAADEALGNQRGAVVALDPSTGAILAMVSHPSYDPSELSAHSSSAVEKAWTRLLRDDGDPLINRAIAGDLYPPGSTFKLITAAAALESGKYTQDSVIPGPAALKLPGVTTPLPNHDGQPCGPNDKTTMLHALVISCNTAFADLGMTLGPETLRDQAAKFGFGQPLKVPMSVTPSVVPAGMNEPNTAQAAIGQFSVRATPLQMAMVAAAIGNDGVVMTPYLVRRVLTSSLKTIDETSPQTLSEAIS
;
A
#
# COMPACT_ATOMS: atom_id res chain seq x y z
N MET A 1 -39.30 -44.62 -41.99
CA MET A 1 -39.45 -44.38 -40.53
C MET A 1 -38.24 -43.79 -39.85
N ASN A 2 -37.02 -43.88 -40.37
CA ASN A 2 -35.82 -43.46 -39.63
C ASN A 2 -35.40 -41.99 -39.75
N ALA A 3 -35.86 -41.22 -40.78
CA ALA A 3 -35.41 -39.84 -41.00
C ALA A 3 -35.97 -38.83 -39.95
N PRO A 4 -37.26 -38.87 -39.53
CA PRO A 4 -37.75 -38.00 -38.47
C PRO A 4 -37.10 -38.27 -37.11
N ILE A 5 -36.88 -39.55 -36.76
CA ILE A 5 -36.26 -39.95 -35.53
C ILE A 5 -34.77 -39.46 -35.47
N ARG A 6 -34.03 -39.60 -36.57
CA ARG A 6 -32.66 -39.09 -36.67
C ARG A 6 -32.59 -37.57 -36.51
N ARG A 7 -33.54 -36.81 -37.12
CA ARG A 7 -33.60 -35.33 -36.95
C ARG A 7 -33.91 -34.95 -35.51
N LEU A 8 -34.85 -35.65 -34.86
CA LEU A 8 -35.18 -35.43 -33.45
C LEU A 8 -33.96 -35.74 -32.55
N SER A 9 -33.30 -36.88 -32.77
CA SER A 9 -32.10 -37.25 -31.99
C SER A 9 -30.99 -36.25 -32.18
N THR A 10 -30.78 -35.74 -33.41
CA THR A 10 -29.77 -34.69 -33.67
C THR A 10 -30.12 -33.39 -32.93
N LEU A 11 -31.40 -32.96 -32.97
CA LEU A 11 -31.86 -31.77 -32.24
C LEU A 11 -31.61 -31.91 -30.74
N VAL A 12 -32.01 -33.05 -30.18
CA VAL A 12 -31.79 -33.34 -28.75
C VAL A 12 -30.30 -33.33 -28.39
N ALA A 13 -29.46 -33.97 -29.22
CA ALA A 13 -28.00 -33.98 -29.01
C ALA A 13 -27.39 -32.57 -29.04
N VAL A 14 -27.83 -31.72 -30.00
CA VAL A 14 -27.41 -30.31 -30.08
C VAL A 14 -27.82 -29.53 -28.84
N LEU A 15 -29.07 -29.70 -28.37
CA LEU A 15 -29.55 -29.04 -27.15
C LEU A 15 -28.72 -29.46 -25.92
N PHE A 16 -28.45 -30.76 -25.77
CA PHE A 16 -27.58 -31.25 -24.67
C PHE A 16 -26.18 -30.71 -24.78
N ALA A 17 -25.57 -30.69 -25.96
CA ALA A 17 -24.23 -30.12 -26.18
C ALA A 17 -24.21 -28.62 -25.83
N THR A 18 -25.22 -27.87 -26.23
CA THR A 18 -25.34 -26.44 -25.91
C THR A 18 -25.48 -26.22 -24.38
N LEU A 19 -26.32 -27.05 -23.73
CA LEU A 19 -26.50 -27.00 -22.28
C LEU A 19 -25.19 -27.33 -21.53
N LEU A 20 -24.49 -28.38 -21.96
CA LEU A 20 -23.19 -28.77 -21.41
C LEU A 20 -22.16 -27.63 -21.58
N PHE A 21 -22.08 -27.04 -22.77
CA PHE A 21 -21.24 -25.90 -23.03
C PHE A 21 -21.57 -24.72 -22.13
N ALA A 22 -22.85 -24.35 -22.02
CA ALA A 22 -23.30 -23.24 -21.18
C ALA A 22 -22.97 -23.47 -19.70
N VAL A 23 -23.25 -24.68 -19.19
CA VAL A 23 -22.95 -25.05 -17.79
C VAL A 23 -21.43 -25.02 -17.55
N THR A 24 -20.65 -25.59 -18.47
CA THR A 24 -19.18 -25.56 -18.36
C THR A 24 -18.66 -24.13 -18.40
N TRP A 25 -19.18 -23.30 -19.30
CA TRP A 25 -18.80 -21.89 -19.37
C TRP A 25 -19.08 -21.15 -18.06
N ILE A 26 -20.28 -21.31 -17.50
CA ILE A 26 -20.66 -20.69 -16.23
C ILE A 26 -19.77 -21.19 -15.09
N GLN A 27 -19.51 -22.51 -15.02
CA GLN A 27 -18.76 -23.12 -13.93
C GLN A 27 -17.25 -22.86 -13.97
N PHE A 28 -16.65 -22.73 -15.16
CA PHE A 28 -15.19 -22.57 -15.29
C PHE A 28 -14.77 -21.15 -15.71
N VAL A 29 -15.53 -20.48 -16.57
CA VAL A 29 -15.14 -19.15 -17.06
C VAL A 29 -15.76 -18.04 -16.23
N SER A 30 -17.08 -18.12 -15.96
CA SER A 30 -17.81 -17.07 -15.26
C SER A 30 -17.83 -17.25 -13.74
N ALA A 31 -17.43 -18.40 -13.22
CA ALA A 31 -17.55 -18.76 -11.80
C ALA A 31 -16.87 -17.74 -10.87
N ARG A 32 -15.66 -17.27 -11.23
CA ARG A 32 -14.95 -16.26 -10.45
C ARG A 32 -15.73 -14.95 -10.41
N ALA A 33 -16.11 -14.42 -11.56
CA ALA A 33 -16.85 -13.18 -11.65
C ALA A 33 -18.19 -13.23 -10.89
N ILE A 34 -18.87 -14.39 -10.90
CA ILE A 34 -20.13 -14.60 -10.17
C ILE A 34 -19.88 -14.71 -8.65
N ASN A 35 -18.82 -15.39 -8.23
CA ASN A 35 -18.46 -15.52 -6.82
C ASN A 35 -18.01 -14.19 -6.20
N ASP A 36 -17.36 -13.34 -6.99
CA ASP A 36 -16.85 -12.04 -6.57
C ASP A 36 -17.90 -10.92 -6.65
N LEU A 37 -19.14 -11.23 -7.06
CA LEU A 37 -20.23 -10.25 -7.10
C LEU A 37 -20.49 -9.69 -5.69
N PRO A 38 -20.57 -8.35 -5.54
CA PRO A 38 -20.97 -7.72 -4.28
C PRO A 38 -22.36 -8.27 -3.84
N GLY A 39 -22.42 -8.77 -2.59
CA GLY A 39 -23.66 -9.34 -2.04
C GLY A 39 -23.85 -10.84 -2.24
N ASN A 40 -22.87 -11.58 -2.79
CA ASN A 40 -22.92 -13.04 -2.83
C ASN A 40 -22.60 -13.64 -1.44
N THR A 41 -23.63 -13.63 -0.57
CA THR A 41 -23.51 -14.15 0.81
C THR A 41 -23.26 -15.65 0.88
N ARG A 42 -23.55 -16.41 -0.18
CA ARG A 42 -23.32 -17.88 -0.18
C ARG A 42 -21.83 -18.22 -0.19
N SER A 43 -21.05 -17.53 -1.02
CA SER A 43 -19.60 -17.73 -1.05
C SER A 43 -18.94 -17.27 0.25
N LEU A 44 -19.45 -16.21 0.84
CA LEU A 44 -18.98 -15.69 2.13
C LEU A 44 -19.32 -16.66 3.26
N LEU A 45 -20.56 -17.13 3.39
CA LEU A 45 -20.93 -18.14 4.40
C LEU A 45 -20.16 -19.45 4.23
N ALA A 46 -19.93 -19.90 2.99
CA ALA A 46 -19.10 -21.06 2.71
C ALA A 46 -17.64 -20.86 3.15
N SER A 47 -17.14 -19.61 3.09
CA SER A 47 -15.79 -19.27 3.56
C SER A 47 -15.63 -19.34 5.08
N TYR A 48 -16.70 -19.06 5.85
CA TYR A 48 -16.71 -19.21 7.32
C TYR A 48 -16.79 -20.69 7.78
N ASN A 49 -17.07 -21.61 6.88
CA ASN A 49 -16.99 -23.03 7.15
C ASN A 49 -15.56 -23.60 7.02
N ARG A 50 -14.61 -22.80 6.56
CA ARG A 50 -13.19 -23.16 6.43
C ARG A 50 -12.35 -22.35 7.40
N GLU A 51 -11.32 -22.99 7.93
CA GLU A 51 -10.33 -22.28 8.71
C GLU A 51 -9.53 -21.33 7.80
N ARG A 52 -9.66 -20.04 8.08
CA ARG A 52 -8.92 -19.01 7.37
C ARG A 52 -7.48 -18.95 7.88
N GLY A 53 -6.49 -18.87 6.98
CA GLY A 53 -5.07 -18.81 7.33
C GLY A 53 -4.73 -17.66 8.27
N SER A 54 -3.72 -17.84 9.09
CA SER A 54 -3.25 -16.83 10.04
C SER A 54 -2.40 -15.75 9.36
N ILE A 55 -2.43 -14.53 9.90
CA ILE A 55 -1.48 -13.47 9.57
C ILE A 55 -0.49 -13.39 10.72
N LEU A 56 0.80 -13.58 10.40
CA LEU A 56 1.88 -13.73 11.38
C LEU A 56 2.86 -12.56 11.30
N VAL A 57 3.37 -12.15 12.43
CA VAL A 57 4.47 -11.20 12.60
C VAL A 57 5.48 -11.85 13.54
N ALA A 58 6.69 -12.08 13.07
CA ALA A 58 7.76 -12.77 13.81
C ALA A 58 7.29 -14.12 14.44
N GLY A 59 6.47 -14.88 13.70
CA GLY A 59 5.94 -16.17 14.13
C GLY A 59 4.69 -16.09 15.03
N GLU A 60 4.30 -14.90 15.50
CA GLU A 60 3.10 -14.71 16.31
C GLU A 60 1.90 -14.30 15.47
N ALA A 61 0.72 -14.84 15.75
CA ALA A 61 -0.49 -14.56 15.01
C ALA A 61 -1.10 -13.21 15.46
N ILE A 62 -1.12 -12.22 14.55
CA ILE A 62 -1.83 -10.94 14.73
C ILE A 62 -3.26 -10.99 14.19
N ALA A 63 -3.59 -12.00 13.37
CA ALA A 63 -4.95 -12.38 13.01
C ALA A 63 -5.00 -13.91 12.86
N ARG A 64 -6.01 -14.55 13.47
CA ARG A 64 -6.18 -16.01 13.43
C ARG A 64 -7.65 -16.41 13.50
N SER A 65 -7.96 -17.62 13.02
CA SER A 65 -9.26 -18.24 13.18
C SER A 65 -9.31 -19.04 14.49
N THR A 66 -10.45 -18.98 15.18
CA THR A 66 -10.75 -19.82 16.36
C THR A 66 -12.12 -20.47 16.17
N PRO A 67 -12.34 -21.71 16.67
CA PRO A 67 -13.65 -22.35 16.57
C PRO A 67 -14.76 -21.49 17.18
N ALA A 68 -15.87 -21.33 16.43
CA ALA A 68 -17.09 -20.68 16.91
C ALA A 68 -18.06 -21.72 17.47
N LYS A 69 -19.02 -21.25 18.29
CA LYS A 69 -20.08 -22.09 18.88
C LYS A 69 -21.44 -21.89 18.21
N ASP A 70 -21.47 -21.14 17.11
CA ASP A 70 -22.66 -20.79 16.34
C ASP A 70 -22.69 -21.50 14.96
N GLU A 71 -23.56 -21.06 14.07
CA GLU A 71 -23.69 -21.65 12.73
C GLU A 71 -22.48 -21.40 11.82
N LEU A 72 -21.66 -20.38 12.16
CA LEU A 72 -20.39 -20.08 11.49
C LEU A 72 -19.29 -20.82 12.25
N LYS A 73 -18.64 -21.79 11.64
CA LYS A 73 -17.67 -22.69 12.32
C LYS A 73 -16.45 -21.96 12.89
N TRP A 74 -16.10 -20.79 12.37
CA TRP A 74 -14.88 -20.07 12.71
C TRP A 74 -15.10 -18.58 13.00
N ASN A 75 -14.51 -18.10 14.11
CA ASN A 75 -14.38 -16.68 14.41
C ASN A 75 -13.03 -16.17 13.95
N ARG A 76 -12.98 -14.93 13.44
CA ARG A 76 -11.74 -14.21 13.19
C ARG A 76 -11.35 -13.35 14.38
N VAL A 77 -10.15 -13.55 14.91
CA VAL A 77 -9.66 -12.90 16.15
C VAL A 77 -8.39 -12.11 15.85
N TYR A 78 -8.31 -10.90 16.39
CA TYR A 78 -7.18 -9.98 16.28
C TYR A 78 -6.62 -9.69 17.68
N PRO A 79 -5.54 -10.37 18.11
CA PRO A 79 -5.00 -10.24 19.48
C PRO A 79 -4.56 -8.84 19.89
N MET A 80 -4.09 -8.04 18.91
CA MET A 80 -3.67 -6.64 19.10
C MET A 80 -4.40 -5.76 18.08
N PRO A 81 -5.72 -5.55 18.24
CA PRO A 81 -6.57 -5.10 17.16
C PRO A 81 -6.17 -3.70 16.66
N THR A 82 -6.04 -2.70 17.51
CA THR A 82 -5.79 -1.32 17.09
C THR A 82 -4.39 -1.10 16.52
N ARG A 83 -3.37 -1.79 17.06
CA ARG A 83 -1.97 -1.66 16.61
C ARG A 83 -1.74 -2.14 15.18
N TYR A 84 -2.47 -3.16 14.76
CA TYR A 84 -2.30 -3.79 13.44
C TYR A 84 -3.50 -3.62 12.52
N ALA A 85 -4.53 -2.86 12.89
CA ALA A 85 -5.77 -2.72 12.10
C ALA A 85 -5.52 -2.38 10.63
N HIS A 86 -4.65 -1.40 10.37
CA HIS A 86 -4.34 -0.96 9.02
C HIS A 86 -3.41 -1.93 8.26
N VAL A 87 -2.70 -2.81 8.97
CA VAL A 87 -1.91 -3.90 8.41
C VAL A 87 -2.80 -5.09 8.10
N THR A 88 -3.58 -5.56 9.08
CA THR A 88 -4.45 -6.73 8.93
C THR A 88 -5.67 -6.45 8.07
N GLY A 89 -6.31 -5.28 8.25
CA GLY A 89 -7.68 -5.08 7.79
C GLY A 89 -8.66 -5.87 8.67
N TYR A 90 -9.81 -6.20 8.12
CA TYR A 90 -10.88 -6.95 8.79
C TYR A 90 -11.44 -8.05 7.90
N TYR A 91 -12.02 -9.07 8.53
CA TYR A 91 -12.78 -10.12 7.86
C TYR A 91 -14.21 -10.14 8.40
N SER A 92 -15.13 -9.56 7.66
CA SER A 92 -16.50 -9.36 8.07
C SER A 92 -17.45 -10.32 7.37
N PHE A 93 -18.37 -10.89 8.11
CA PHE A 93 -19.41 -11.73 7.55
C PHE A 93 -20.53 -10.90 6.85
N VAL A 94 -20.60 -9.60 7.12
CA VAL A 94 -21.54 -8.67 6.47
C VAL A 94 -20.92 -8.01 5.24
N TYR A 95 -19.67 -7.53 5.38
CA TYR A 95 -18.99 -6.72 4.35
C TYR A 95 -17.88 -7.48 3.61
N GLY A 96 -17.63 -8.75 3.98
CA GLY A 96 -16.54 -9.53 3.42
C GLY A 96 -15.16 -9.12 3.97
N PRO A 97 -14.09 -9.61 3.33
CA PRO A 97 -12.72 -9.20 3.66
C PRO A 97 -12.48 -7.77 3.16
N GLY A 98 -11.94 -6.91 4.02
CA GLY A 98 -11.70 -5.52 3.66
C GLY A 98 -10.49 -4.90 4.35
N GLY A 99 -9.96 -3.87 3.72
CA GLY A 99 -8.74 -3.22 4.18
C GLY A 99 -7.55 -4.17 4.22
N GLY A 100 -6.37 -3.71 4.54
CA GLY A 100 -5.20 -4.50 4.88
C GLY A 100 -4.94 -5.78 4.08
N VAL A 101 -4.21 -6.69 4.70
CA VAL A 101 -3.87 -8.02 4.16
C VAL A 101 -5.10 -8.93 4.04
N GLU A 102 -6.10 -8.78 4.91
CA GLU A 102 -7.35 -9.55 4.84
C GLU A 102 -8.07 -9.36 3.49
N GLY A 103 -8.12 -8.12 3.01
CA GLY A 103 -8.72 -7.81 1.71
C GLY A 103 -7.81 -8.15 0.53
N ALA A 104 -6.55 -7.70 0.60
CA ALA A 104 -5.60 -7.82 -0.51
C ALA A 104 -5.22 -9.28 -0.83
N GLU A 105 -5.04 -10.12 0.22
CA GLU A 105 -4.61 -11.51 0.11
C GLU A 105 -5.74 -12.50 0.46
N ASN A 106 -7.00 -12.09 0.23
CA ASN A 106 -8.15 -12.92 0.56
C ASN A 106 -8.09 -14.31 -0.06
N SER A 107 -7.64 -14.43 -1.30
CA SER A 107 -7.58 -15.72 -2.01
C SER A 107 -6.61 -16.71 -1.37
N LEU A 108 -5.46 -16.23 -0.86
CA LEU A 108 -4.51 -17.06 -0.12
C LEU A 108 -5.06 -17.45 1.25
N LEU A 109 -5.54 -16.46 2.01
CA LEU A 109 -6.08 -16.66 3.36
C LEU A 109 -7.32 -17.56 3.39
N SER A 110 -8.16 -17.53 2.35
CA SER A 110 -9.34 -18.42 2.22
C SER A 110 -9.04 -19.77 1.58
N GLY A 111 -7.81 -20.00 1.09
CA GLY A 111 -7.43 -21.22 0.40
C GLY A 111 -7.98 -21.36 -1.01
N THR A 112 -8.47 -20.25 -1.63
CA THR A 112 -9.06 -20.28 -2.98
C THR A 112 -8.06 -19.92 -4.08
N SER A 113 -6.84 -19.48 -3.73
CA SER A 113 -5.78 -19.11 -4.68
C SER A 113 -5.38 -20.28 -5.59
N ASP A 114 -5.06 -19.99 -6.85
CA ASP A 114 -4.56 -20.97 -7.81
C ASP A 114 -3.21 -21.56 -7.40
N THR A 115 -2.37 -20.80 -6.70
CA THR A 115 -1.10 -21.28 -6.15
C THR A 115 -1.30 -22.45 -5.19
N LEU A 116 -2.49 -22.57 -4.60
CA LEU A 116 -2.87 -23.66 -3.70
C LEU A 116 -3.61 -24.81 -4.39
N PHE A 117 -3.73 -24.81 -5.73
CA PHE A 117 -4.55 -25.78 -6.48
C PHE A 117 -4.13 -27.23 -6.20
N TYR A 118 -2.86 -27.56 -6.34
CA TYR A 118 -2.36 -28.93 -6.11
C TYR A 118 -2.63 -29.40 -4.69
N ARG A 119 -2.50 -28.52 -3.71
CA ARG A 119 -2.80 -28.82 -2.32
C ARG A 119 -4.29 -29.10 -2.12
N ARG A 120 -5.17 -28.28 -2.69
CA ARG A 120 -6.63 -28.51 -2.63
C ARG A 120 -7.02 -29.86 -3.21
N VAL A 121 -6.39 -30.28 -4.32
CA VAL A 121 -6.61 -31.59 -4.92
C VAL A 121 -6.13 -32.70 -3.98
N SER A 122 -4.95 -32.52 -3.37
CA SER A 122 -4.42 -33.48 -2.39
C SER A 122 -5.31 -33.59 -1.15
N ASP A 123 -5.76 -32.46 -0.59
CA ASP A 123 -6.65 -32.43 0.59
C ASP A 123 -7.99 -33.12 0.29
N LEU A 124 -8.55 -32.89 -0.91
CA LEU A 124 -9.77 -33.58 -1.38
C LEU A 124 -9.59 -35.10 -1.47
N LEU A 125 -8.43 -35.57 -1.97
CA LEU A 125 -8.14 -37.00 -2.11
C LEU A 125 -7.84 -37.67 -0.77
N THR A 126 -7.30 -36.95 0.20
CA THR A 126 -6.93 -37.44 1.53
C THR A 126 -8.03 -37.21 2.57
N GLY A 127 -9.14 -36.55 2.21
CA GLY A 127 -10.27 -36.31 3.12
C GLY A 127 -9.98 -35.24 4.18
N HIS A 128 -8.96 -34.38 3.96
CA HIS A 128 -8.67 -33.26 4.85
C HIS A 128 -9.52 -32.04 4.44
N ASP A 129 -10.04 -31.32 5.43
CA ASP A 129 -10.72 -30.05 5.18
C ASP A 129 -9.73 -29.02 4.60
N PRO A 130 -10.07 -28.32 3.50
CA PRO A 130 -9.21 -27.27 2.94
C PRO A 130 -9.02 -26.12 3.93
N VAL A 131 -7.78 -25.83 4.27
CA VAL A 131 -7.39 -24.72 5.16
C VAL A 131 -6.70 -23.63 4.35
N GLY A 132 -6.90 -22.35 4.70
CA GLY A 132 -6.22 -21.23 4.09
C GLY A 132 -4.71 -21.25 4.34
N ALA A 133 -3.95 -20.59 3.46
CA ALA A 133 -2.53 -20.36 3.66
C ALA A 133 -2.32 -19.26 4.70
N SER A 134 -1.32 -19.44 5.58
CA SER A 134 -0.89 -18.39 6.51
C SER A 134 0.12 -17.47 5.83
N LEU A 135 0.12 -16.19 6.23
CA LEU A 135 1.02 -15.18 5.69
C LEU A 135 1.93 -14.67 6.80
N GLU A 136 3.22 -14.75 6.59
CA GLU A 136 4.20 -14.10 7.47
C GLU A 136 4.59 -12.76 6.89
N LEU A 137 4.44 -11.72 7.70
CA LEU A 137 4.73 -10.34 7.31
C LEU A 137 6.17 -9.95 7.64
N THR A 138 6.65 -8.88 6.99
CA THR A 138 7.98 -8.30 7.21
C THR A 138 8.04 -7.42 8.46
N ILE A 139 6.91 -7.09 9.07
CA ILE A 139 6.82 -6.19 10.22
C ILE A 139 7.71 -6.69 11.36
N ASN A 140 8.49 -5.77 11.93
CA ASN A 140 9.23 -5.97 13.16
C ASN A 140 8.34 -5.54 14.36
N PRO A 141 8.00 -6.43 15.30
CA PRO A 141 7.08 -6.11 16.39
C PRO A 141 7.53 -4.92 17.26
N ALA A 142 8.85 -4.80 17.50
CA ALA A 142 9.41 -3.72 18.32
C ALA A 142 9.34 -2.37 17.58
N ALA A 143 9.66 -2.35 16.28
CA ALA A 143 9.55 -1.16 15.45
C ALA A 143 8.10 -0.70 15.31
N GLN A 144 7.16 -1.64 15.09
CA GLN A 144 5.73 -1.35 15.02
C GLN A 144 5.20 -0.76 16.35
N ALA A 145 5.59 -1.35 17.48
CA ALA A 145 5.19 -0.87 18.80
C ALA A 145 5.73 0.54 19.07
N ALA A 146 7.03 0.76 18.83
CA ALA A 146 7.66 2.07 19.02
C ALA A 146 7.03 3.14 18.11
N ALA A 147 6.72 2.81 16.87
CA ALA A 147 6.05 3.72 15.92
C ALA A 147 4.63 4.08 16.37
N ASP A 148 3.86 3.09 16.85
CA ASP A 148 2.51 3.25 17.37
C ASP A 148 2.49 4.15 18.61
N GLU A 149 3.39 3.88 19.56
CA GLU A 149 3.55 4.66 20.80
C GLU A 149 4.02 6.10 20.52
N ALA A 150 4.97 6.27 19.59
CA ALA A 150 5.48 7.61 19.25
C ALA A 150 4.45 8.47 18.50
N LEU A 151 3.63 7.87 17.64
CA LEU A 151 2.55 8.58 16.96
C LEU A 151 1.43 8.95 17.95
N GLY A 152 1.14 8.08 18.91
CA GLY A 152 0.14 8.28 19.96
C GLY A 152 -1.24 8.64 19.38
N ASN A 153 -1.79 9.78 19.78
CA ASN A 153 -3.10 10.26 19.30
C ASN A 153 -3.00 11.23 18.11
N GLN A 154 -1.82 11.43 17.53
CA GLN A 154 -1.66 12.33 16.40
C GLN A 154 -2.25 11.71 15.12
N ARG A 155 -3.01 12.49 14.37
CA ARG A 155 -3.51 12.07 13.06
C ARG A 155 -2.36 12.04 12.05
N GLY A 156 -2.04 10.86 11.53
CA GLY A 156 -0.92 10.69 10.60
C GLY A 156 -0.52 9.23 10.43
N ALA A 157 0.70 9.01 9.97
CA ALA A 157 1.26 7.68 9.79
C ALA A 157 2.77 7.65 10.02
N VAL A 158 3.27 6.47 10.39
CA VAL A 158 4.70 6.15 10.45
C VAL A 158 4.97 4.94 9.58
N VAL A 159 6.01 5.02 8.75
CA VAL A 159 6.49 3.93 7.91
C VAL A 159 7.98 3.76 8.12
N ALA A 160 8.42 2.52 8.34
CA ALA A 160 9.84 2.15 8.37
C ALA A 160 10.11 1.05 7.33
N LEU A 161 11.18 1.24 6.56
CA LEU A 161 11.62 0.30 5.52
C LEU A 161 13.03 -0.20 5.84
N ASP A 162 13.32 -1.43 5.44
CA ASP A 162 14.70 -1.90 5.26
C ASP A 162 15.20 -1.35 3.90
N PRO A 163 16.23 -0.49 3.89
CA PRO A 163 16.72 0.13 2.66
C PRO A 163 17.24 -0.88 1.64
N SER A 164 17.84 -1.96 2.10
CA SER A 164 18.52 -2.95 1.25
C SER A 164 17.56 -3.91 0.57
N THR A 165 16.35 -4.08 1.11
CA THR A 165 15.37 -5.08 0.63
C THR A 165 14.04 -4.49 0.20
N GLY A 166 13.66 -3.32 0.72
CA GLY A 166 12.32 -2.75 0.57
C GLY A 166 11.27 -3.35 1.53
N ALA A 167 11.68 -4.23 2.45
CA ALA A 167 10.77 -4.81 3.43
C ALA A 167 10.19 -3.74 4.35
N ILE A 168 8.86 -3.75 4.54
CA ILE A 168 8.17 -2.83 5.44
C ILE A 168 8.31 -3.36 6.87
N LEU A 169 9.08 -2.66 7.70
CA LEU A 169 9.35 -3.04 9.09
C LEU A 169 8.33 -2.47 10.07
N ALA A 170 7.71 -1.33 9.73
CA ALA A 170 6.60 -0.76 10.47
C ALA A 170 5.65 -0.02 9.53
N MET A 171 4.36 -0.13 9.78
CA MET A 171 3.30 0.60 9.09
C MET A 171 2.19 0.92 10.09
N VAL A 172 2.15 2.16 10.56
CA VAL A 172 1.19 2.67 11.53
C VAL A 172 0.37 3.79 10.91
N SER A 173 -0.92 3.80 11.17
CA SER A 173 -1.83 4.87 10.76
C SER A 173 -2.81 5.19 11.89
N HIS A 174 -2.98 6.47 12.23
CA HIS A 174 -3.90 6.97 13.23
C HIS A 174 -4.83 8.06 12.67
N PRO A 175 -6.06 8.15 13.14
CA PRO A 175 -6.72 7.25 14.10
C PRO A 175 -6.81 5.81 13.58
N SER A 176 -6.84 4.85 14.51
CA SER A 176 -7.01 3.43 14.22
C SER A 176 -8.40 2.96 14.66
N TYR A 177 -8.72 1.71 14.36
CA TYR A 177 -10.01 1.09 14.71
C TYR A 177 -9.80 -0.34 15.25
N ASP A 178 -10.84 -0.93 15.84
CA ASP A 178 -10.83 -2.34 16.24
C ASP A 178 -11.49 -3.20 15.15
N PRO A 179 -10.73 -4.01 14.37
CA PRO A 179 -11.26 -4.89 13.35
C PRO A 179 -12.17 -5.99 13.93
N SER A 180 -12.07 -6.31 15.21
CA SER A 180 -12.92 -7.30 15.88
C SER A 180 -14.40 -6.89 15.88
N GLU A 181 -14.69 -5.60 15.93
CA GLU A 181 -16.06 -5.09 15.86
C GLU A 181 -16.73 -5.37 14.50
N LEU A 182 -15.92 -5.41 13.42
CA LEU A 182 -16.38 -5.70 12.06
C LEU A 182 -16.43 -7.20 11.77
N SER A 183 -15.76 -8.01 12.58
CA SER A 183 -15.67 -9.47 12.45
C SER A 183 -16.61 -10.22 13.38
N ALA A 184 -17.45 -9.51 14.14
CA ALA A 184 -18.47 -10.11 14.99
C ALA A 184 -19.54 -10.82 14.16
N HIS A 185 -20.12 -11.92 14.71
CA HIS A 185 -21.16 -12.71 14.05
C HIS A 185 -22.59 -12.14 14.22
N SER A 186 -22.74 -10.93 14.72
CA SER A 186 -23.98 -10.18 14.82
C SER A 186 -24.05 -9.11 13.74
N SER A 187 -24.91 -9.27 12.72
CA SER A 187 -25.09 -8.31 11.63
C SER A 187 -25.38 -6.91 12.15
N SER A 188 -26.30 -6.79 13.11
CA SER A 188 -26.69 -5.49 13.67
C SER A 188 -25.54 -4.80 14.43
N ALA A 189 -24.68 -5.57 15.12
CA ALA A 189 -23.50 -5.02 15.78
C ALA A 189 -22.46 -4.54 14.75
N VAL A 190 -22.20 -5.34 13.71
CA VAL A 190 -21.28 -5.00 12.60
C VAL A 190 -21.74 -3.75 11.86
N GLU A 191 -23.03 -3.67 11.49
CA GLU A 191 -23.61 -2.51 10.79
C GLU A 191 -23.54 -1.23 11.63
N LYS A 192 -23.77 -1.35 12.94
CA LYS A 192 -23.64 -0.23 13.88
C LYS A 192 -22.19 0.24 13.99
N ALA A 193 -21.24 -0.69 14.13
CA ALA A 193 -19.80 -0.38 14.17
C ALA A 193 -19.35 0.28 12.88
N TRP A 194 -19.75 -0.28 11.73
CA TRP A 194 -19.44 0.26 10.40
C TRP A 194 -19.95 1.70 10.23
N THR A 195 -21.24 1.92 10.58
CA THR A 195 -21.85 3.26 10.48
C THR A 195 -21.14 4.27 11.39
N ARG A 196 -20.72 3.86 12.58
CA ARG A 196 -19.96 4.70 13.50
C ARG A 196 -18.59 5.07 12.91
N LEU A 197 -17.85 4.08 12.40
CA LEU A 197 -16.52 4.28 11.80
C LEU A 197 -16.57 5.16 10.56
N LEU A 198 -17.62 5.05 9.72
CA LEU A 198 -17.81 5.91 8.54
C LEU A 198 -18.19 7.35 8.86
N ARG A 199 -18.77 7.61 10.06
CA ARG A 199 -19.17 8.94 10.49
C ARG A 199 -18.14 9.62 11.38
N ASP A 200 -17.06 8.92 11.68
CA ASP A 200 -15.99 9.46 12.51
C ASP A 200 -15.14 10.45 11.69
N ASP A 201 -15.10 11.72 12.11
CA ASP A 201 -14.35 12.79 11.43
C ASP A 201 -12.83 12.52 11.39
N GLY A 202 -12.37 11.56 12.17
CA GLY A 202 -10.99 11.06 12.15
C GLY A 202 -10.68 10.16 10.97
N ASP A 203 -11.70 9.64 10.25
CA ASP A 203 -11.56 8.66 9.16
C ASP A 203 -10.69 7.45 9.57
N PRO A 204 -11.04 6.69 10.61
CA PRO A 204 -10.19 5.64 11.16
C PRO A 204 -10.00 4.44 10.22
N LEU A 205 -10.81 4.30 9.18
CA LEU A 205 -10.67 3.22 8.19
C LEU A 205 -9.59 3.51 7.13
N ILE A 206 -9.10 4.75 7.05
CA ILE A 206 -8.08 5.14 6.06
C ILE A 206 -6.70 4.75 6.54
N ASN A 207 -6.00 3.93 5.78
CA ASN A 207 -4.57 3.67 5.97
C ASN A 207 -3.74 4.84 5.40
N ARG A 208 -3.43 5.81 6.23
CA ARG A 208 -2.70 7.03 5.85
C ARG A 208 -1.26 6.80 5.45
N ALA A 209 -0.70 5.63 5.77
CA ALA A 209 0.65 5.28 5.32
C ALA A 209 0.75 5.16 3.79
N ILE A 210 -0.35 4.73 3.14
CA ILE A 210 -0.39 4.35 1.72
C ILE A 210 -1.54 4.98 0.92
N ALA A 211 -2.54 5.58 1.59
CA ALA A 211 -3.77 6.05 0.95
C ALA A 211 -4.37 7.27 1.66
N GLY A 212 -5.54 7.71 1.20
CA GLY A 212 -6.26 8.87 1.72
C GLY A 212 -5.76 10.19 1.13
N ASP A 213 -5.92 11.27 1.89
CA ASP A 213 -5.39 12.58 1.54
C ASP A 213 -3.87 12.54 1.59
N LEU A 214 -3.24 12.71 0.43
CA LEU A 214 -1.79 12.77 0.35
C LEU A 214 -1.26 14.04 1.03
N TYR A 215 -0.05 13.93 1.57
CA TYR A 215 0.58 15.03 2.30
C TYR A 215 1.51 15.85 1.39
N PRO A 216 1.58 17.19 1.54
CA PRO A 216 2.69 17.93 0.98
C PRO A 216 3.97 17.50 1.70
N PRO A 217 5.00 17.00 0.97
CA PRO A 217 6.21 16.47 1.60
C PRO A 217 7.07 17.55 2.27
N GLY A 218 6.87 18.82 1.90
CA GLY A 218 7.65 19.92 2.44
C GLY A 218 9.15 19.74 2.18
N SER A 219 9.97 20.17 3.11
CA SER A 219 11.45 20.15 2.99
C SER A 219 12.06 18.77 2.77
N THR A 220 11.35 17.68 3.00
CA THR A 220 11.85 16.35 2.67
C THR A 220 11.97 16.14 1.16
N PHE A 221 11.20 16.87 0.36
CA PHE A 221 11.31 16.84 -1.11
C PHE A 221 12.61 17.46 -1.63
N LYS A 222 13.30 18.28 -0.84
CA LYS A 222 14.64 18.82 -1.20
C LYS A 222 15.67 17.74 -1.47
N LEU A 223 15.51 16.54 -0.91
CA LEU A 223 16.30 15.38 -1.24
C LEU A 223 16.21 15.03 -2.72
N ILE A 224 14.99 15.06 -3.28
CA ILE A 224 14.75 14.79 -4.71
C ILE A 224 15.32 15.94 -5.56
N THR A 225 15.15 17.18 -5.12
CA THR A 225 15.69 18.35 -5.83
C THR A 225 17.24 18.33 -5.82
N ALA A 226 17.87 17.95 -4.70
CA ALA A 226 19.31 17.79 -4.62
C ALA A 226 19.80 16.65 -5.55
N ALA A 227 19.11 15.51 -5.54
CA ALA A 227 19.40 14.40 -6.45
C ALA A 227 19.29 14.85 -7.93
N ALA A 228 18.25 15.59 -8.30
CA ALA A 228 18.09 16.15 -9.66
C ALA A 228 19.25 17.05 -10.05
N ALA A 229 19.74 17.88 -9.11
CA ALA A 229 20.87 18.75 -9.36
C ALA A 229 22.18 17.97 -9.57
N LEU A 230 22.45 16.99 -8.73
CA LEU A 230 23.65 16.11 -8.85
C LEU A 230 23.61 15.31 -10.15
N GLU A 231 22.49 14.64 -10.44
CA GLU A 231 22.29 13.83 -11.65
C GLU A 231 22.36 14.66 -12.95
N SER A 232 22.09 15.99 -12.88
CA SER A 232 22.28 16.88 -14.03
C SER A 232 23.74 17.02 -14.46
N GLY A 233 24.70 16.65 -13.62
CA GLY A 233 26.14 16.84 -13.81
C GLY A 233 26.60 18.30 -13.73
N LYS A 234 25.68 19.27 -13.50
CA LYS A 234 26.01 20.69 -13.42
C LYS A 234 26.34 21.15 -12.01
N TYR A 235 26.00 20.37 -11.00
CA TYR A 235 26.19 20.69 -9.59
C TYR A 235 26.90 19.57 -8.87
N THR A 236 27.66 19.97 -7.85
CA THR A 236 28.27 19.07 -6.86
C THR A 236 27.81 19.53 -5.47
N GLN A 237 28.12 18.78 -4.43
CA GLN A 237 27.84 19.17 -3.06
C GLN A 237 28.48 20.52 -2.67
N ASP A 238 29.62 20.87 -3.27
CA ASP A 238 30.38 22.08 -2.99
C ASP A 238 29.99 23.25 -3.92
N SER A 239 29.07 23.04 -4.87
CA SER A 239 28.59 24.09 -5.75
C SER A 239 27.98 25.24 -4.95
N VAL A 240 28.46 26.44 -5.18
CA VAL A 240 27.95 27.66 -4.53
C VAL A 240 26.70 28.13 -5.28
N ILE A 241 25.59 28.22 -4.55
CA ILE A 241 24.28 28.61 -5.07
C ILE A 241 23.74 29.83 -4.32
N PRO A 242 22.82 30.63 -4.91
CA PRO A 242 22.15 31.72 -4.23
C PRO A 242 21.33 31.23 -3.03
N GLY A 243 21.32 31.98 -1.95
CA GLY A 243 20.53 31.67 -0.75
C GLY A 243 20.18 32.95 0.02
N PRO A 244 19.47 33.93 -0.63
CA PRO A 244 19.08 35.17 0.02
C PRO A 244 18.05 34.92 1.13
N ALA A 245 17.84 35.91 2.01
CA ALA A 245 16.81 35.83 3.06
C ALA A 245 15.39 35.63 2.49
N ALA A 246 15.13 36.19 1.33
CA ALA A 246 13.86 36.08 0.60
C ALA A 246 14.11 36.07 -0.91
N LEU A 247 13.50 35.16 -1.64
CA LEU A 247 13.62 35.00 -3.09
C LEU A 247 12.40 35.61 -3.79
N LYS A 248 12.66 36.54 -4.70
CA LYS A 248 11.61 37.10 -5.58
C LYS A 248 11.27 36.04 -6.67
N LEU A 249 9.99 35.73 -6.77
CA LEU A 249 9.50 34.81 -7.80
C LEU A 249 8.91 35.61 -8.97
N PRO A 250 9.13 35.20 -10.23
CA PRO A 250 8.58 35.86 -11.40
C PRO A 250 7.06 35.99 -11.35
N GLY A 251 6.55 37.20 -11.52
CA GLY A 251 5.09 37.45 -11.52
C GLY A 251 4.39 37.31 -10.17
N VAL A 252 5.12 37.15 -9.07
CA VAL A 252 4.57 37.05 -7.71
C VAL A 252 5.02 38.26 -6.88
N THR A 253 4.08 38.92 -6.20
CA THR A 253 4.35 40.11 -5.39
C THR A 253 5.01 39.77 -4.05
N THR A 254 4.65 38.64 -3.44
CA THR A 254 5.18 38.19 -2.15
C THR A 254 6.41 37.31 -2.38
N PRO A 255 7.60 37.71 -1.91
CA PRO A 255 8.78 36.87 -2.03
C PRO A 255 8.67 35.63 -1.14
N LEU A 256 9.36 34.55 -1.53
CA LEU A 256 9.46 33.32 -0.76
C LEU A 256 10.56 33.43 0.29
N PRO A 257 10.29 33.37 1.61
CA PRO A 257 11.28 33.52 2.66
C PRO A 257 11.91 32.19 3.06
N ASN A 258 13.06 32.25 3.72
CA ASN A 258 13.56 31.18 4.57
C ASN A 258 12.75 31.11 5.87
N HIS A 259 12.82 29.97 6.57
CA HIS A 259 12.03 29.73 7.78
C HIS A 259 12.33 30.77 8.89
N ASP A 260 13.61 31.10 9.05
CA ASP A 260 14.12 32.06 10.05
C ASP A 260 14.21 33.52 9.52
N GLY A 261 13.89 33.72 8.24
CA GLY A 261 14.00 35.02 7.59
C GLY A 261 15.44 35.53 7.36
N GLN A 262 16.44 34.65 7.53
CA GLN A 262 17.85 34.98 7.35
C GLN A 262 18.39 34.43 6.01
N PRO A 263 19.47 35.04 5.45
CA PRO A 263 20.16 34.43 4.32
C PRO A 263 20.86 33.13 4.74
N CYS A 264 20.99 32.20 3.79
CA CYS A 264 21.55 30.87 4.05
C CYS A 264 23.09 30.84 4.12
N GLY A 265 23.71 31.99 4.02
CA GLY A 265 25.16 32.14 4.16
C GLY A 265 25.63 33.57 3.83
N PRO A 266 26.93 33.83 3.95
CA PRO A 266 27.50 35.12 3.68
C PRO A 266 27.29 35.59 2.25
N ASN A 267 26.98 36.90 2.07
CA ASN A 267 26.73 37.50 0.77
C ASN A 267 25.61 36.81 -0.04
N ASP A 268 24.56 36.34 0.65
CA ASP A 268 23.42 35.64 0.05
C ASP A 268 23.81 34.37 -0.75
N LYS A 269 24.89 33.70 -0.36
CA LYS A 269 25.41 32.49 -1.02
C LYS A 269 25.70 31.38 -0.02
N THR A 270 25.54 30.14 -0.47
CA THR A 270 25.81 28.95 0.33
C THR A 270 26.23 27.79 -0.56
N THR A 271 26.89 26.78 -0.02
CA THR A 271 27.09 25.53 -0.78
C THR A 271 25.80 24.73 -0.82
N MET A 272 25.61 23.91 -1.85
CA MET A 272 24.44 23.04 -1.98
C MET A 272 24.31 22.10 -0.77
N LEU A 273 25.41 21.52 -0.29
CA LEU A 273 25.42 20.69 0.91
C LEU A 273 24.94 21.47 2.14
N HIS A 274 25.50 22.66 2.39
CA HIS A 274 25.08 23.47 3.53
C HIS A 274 23.63 23.91 3.44
N ALA A 275 23.16 24.29 2.22
CA ALA A 275 21.75 24.60 1.98
C ALA A 275 20.82 23.43 2.35
N LEU A 276 21.23 22.17 2.06
CA LEU A 276 20.47 20.98 2.43
C LEU A 276 20.49 20.77 3.96
N VAL A 277 21.64 20.90 4.60
CA VAL A 277 21.83 20.74 6.06
C VAL A 277 20.93 21.67 6.85
N ILE A 278 20.87 22.96 6.45
CA ILE A 278 20.05 23.97 7.14
C ILE A 278 18.63 24.09 6.58
N SER A 279 18.29 23.26 5.58
CA SER A 279 16.98 23.27 4.90
C SER A 279 16.64 24.64 4.27
N CYS A 280 17.58 25.27 3.59
CA CYS A 280 17.42 26.58 2.93
C CYS A 280 16.31 26.55 1.87
N ASN A 281 15.21 27.30 2.06
CA ASN A 281 14.10 27.34 1.11
C ASN A 281 14.47 28.09 -0.16
N THR A 282 15.08 29.25 -0.02
CA THR A 282 15.38 30.15 -1.16
C THR A 282 16.38 29.52 -2.12
N ALA A 283 17.40 28.82 -1.60
CA ALA A 283 18.40 28.14 -2.41
C ALA A 283 17.77 26.99 -3.22
N PHE A 284 16.96 26.15 -2.59
CA PHE A 284 16.32 25.03 -3.27
C PHE A 284 15.20 25.47 -4.22
N ALA A 285 14.50 26.57 -3.93
CA ALA A 285 13.51 27.14 -4.83
C ALA A 285 14.16 27.71 -6.11
N ASP A 286 15.27 28.42 -5.97
CA ASP A 286 16.05 28.96 -7.11
C ASP A 286 16.66 27.81 -7.94
N LEU A 287 17.24 26.81 -7.26
CA LEU A 287 17.76 25.61 -7.89
C LEU A 287 16.67 24.88 -8.70
N GLY A 288 15.46 24.73 -8.12
CA GLY A 288 14.33 24.11 -8.81
C GLY A 288 13.90 24.86 -10.06
N MET A 289 13.83 26.20 -10.04
CA MET A 289 13.55 27.01 -11.24
C MET A 289 14.63 26.81 -12.31
N THR A 290 15.90 26.77 -11.90
CA THR A 290 17.04 26.56 -12.82
C THR A 290 17.05 25.18 -13.45
N LEU A 291 16.68 24.13 -12.72
CA LEU A 291 16.57 22.75 -13.22
C LEU A 291 15.34 22.58 -14.14
N GLY A 292 14.27 23.30 -13.84
CA GLY A 292 13.01 23.23 -14.56
C GLY A 292 12.06 22.11 -14.08
N PRO A 293 10.76 22.25 -14.40
CA PRO A 293 9.72 21.39 -13.87
C PRO A 293 9.84 19.92 -14.33
N GLU A 294 10.27 19.68 -15.57
CA GLU A 294 10.37 18.32 -16.10
C GLU A 294 11.52 17.57 -15.44
N THR A 295 12.69 18.20 -15.22
CA THR A 295 13.81 17.58 -14.51
C THR A 295 13.42 17.15 -13.10
N LEU A 296 12.65 17.97 -12.38
CA LEU A 296 12.14 17.60 -11.05
C LEU A 296 11.16 16.42 -11.10
N ARG A 297 10.27 16.39 -12.10
CA ARG A 297 9.32 15.30 -12.31
C ARG A 297 10.01 13.99 -12.67
N ASP A 298 10.95 14.04 -13.60
CA ASP A 298 11.70 12.87 -14.05
C ASP A 298 12.53 12.30 -12.91
N GLN A 299 13.16 13.14 -12.11
CA GLN A 299 13.88 12.70 -10.92
C GLN A 299 12.93 12.09 -9.88
N ALA A 300 11.79 12.72 -9.61
CA ALA A 300 10.79 12.16 -8.68
C ALA A 300 10.25 10.80 -9.18
N ALA A 301 10.06 10.64 -10.49
CA ALA A 301 9.63 9.37 -11.09
C ALA A 301 10.64 8.25 -10.86
N LYS A 302 11.96 8.55 -10.89
CA LYS A 302 13.01 7.57 -10.51
C LYS A 302 12.86 7.10 -9.06
N PHE A 303 12.38 7.94 -8.14
CA PHE A 303 12.05 7.56 -6.76
C PHE A 303 10.69 6.87 -6.61
N GLY A 304 9.94 6.65 -7.69
CA GLY A 304 8.66 5.95 -7.67
C GLY A 304 7.41 6.85 -7.66
N PHE A 305 7.54 8.19 -7.75
CA PHE A 305 6.38 9.07 -7.87
C PHE A 305 5.62 8.77 -9.17
N GLY A 306 4.29 8.80 -9.10
CA GLY A 306 3.41 8.52 -10.22
C GLY A 306 3.25 7.04 -10.57
N GLN A 307 3.98 6.13 -9.92
CA GLN A 307 3.90 4.70 -10.20
C GLN A 307 2.80 4.02 -9.37
N PRO A 308 2.05 3.07 -9.96
CA PRO A 308 1.10 2.25 -9.23
C PRO A 308 1.84 1.17 -8.43
N LEU A 309 1.97 1.37 -7.12
CA LEU A 309 2.60 0.41 -6.21
C LEU A 309 1.55 -0.45 -5.49
N LYS A 310 1.98 -1.67 -5.08
CA LYS A 310 1.19 -2.58 -4.23
C LYS A 310 2.06 -3.18 -3.12
N VAL A 311 1.52 -3.25 -1.88
CA VAL A 311 2.27 -3.68 -0.68
C VAL A 311 1.51 -4.61 0.32
N PRO A 312 0.75 -5.63 0.02
CA PRO A 312 0.00 -6.02 -1.17
C PRO A 312 -1.19 -5.09 -1.48
N MET A 313 -1.58 -4.23 -0.54
CA MET A 313 -2.62 -3.23 -0.75
C MET A 313 -2.17 -2.23 -1.82
N SER A 314 -3.12 -1.69 -2.57
CA SER A 314 -2.84 -0.62 -3.53
C SER A 314 -2.40 0.65 -2.82
N VAL A 315 -1.30 1.24 -3.29
CA VAL A 315 -0.78 2.52 -2.80
C VAL A 315 -1.30 3.63 -3.70
N THR A 316 -1.81 4.71 -3.12
CA THR A 316 -2.19 5.90 -3.90
C THR A 316 -0.92 6.53 -4.49
N PRO A 317 -0.82 6.71 -5.83
CA PRO A 317 0.35 7.29 -6.45
C PRO A 317 0.65 8.70 -5.94
N SER A 318 1.89 8.94 -5.54
CA SER A 318 2.38 10.28 -5.19
C SER A 318 2.55 11.12 -6.44
N VAL A 319 2.36 12.45 -6.35
CA VAL A 319 2.23 13.31 -7.51
C VAL A 319 3.19 14.49 -7.46
N VAL A 320 3.91 14.71 -8.56
CA VAL A 320 4.53 16.00 -8.91
C VAL A 320 3.77 16.56 -10.10
N PRO A 321 3.17 17.77 -10.02
CA PRO A 321 2.33 18.30 -11.08
C PRO A 321 3.09 18.49 -12.41
N ALA A 322 2.37 18.34 -13.52
CA ALA A 322 2.86 18.69 -14.85
C ALA A 322 2.59 20.17 -15.16
N GLY A 323 3.34 20.74 -16.13
CA GLY A 323 3.07 22.06 -16.69
C GLY A 323 3.23 23.21 -15.69
N MET A 324 4.09 23.08 -14.68
CA MET A 324 4.37 24.13 -13.71
C MET A 324 5.12 25.30 -14.36
N ASN A 325 4.67 26.52 -14.05
CA ASN A 325 5.45 27.74 -14.34
C ASN A 325 6.58 27.91 -13.31
N GLU A 326 7.46 28.90 -13.51
CA GLU A 326 8.62 29.14 -12.64
C GLU A 326 8.25 29.26 -11.14
N PRO A 327 7.27 30.10 -10.71
CA PRO A 327 6.88 30.22 -9.31
C PRO A 327 6.37 28.90 -8.71
N ASN A 328 5.60 28.14 -9.48
CA ASN A 328 5.08 26.85 -9.04
C ASN A 328 6.21 25.80 -8.94
N THR A 329 7.16 25.85 -9.87
CA THR A 329 8.36 24.99 -9.85
C THR A 329 9.24 25.29 -8.64
N ALA A 330 9.43 26.58 -8.31
CA ALA A 330 10.15 27.01 -7.10
C ALA A 330 9.53 26.42 -5.82
N GLN A 331 8.21 26.49 -5.70
CA GLN A 331 7.50 25.92 -4.56
C GLN A 331 7.52 24.38 -4.56
N ALA A 332 7.35 23.76 -5.73
CA ALA A 332 7.42 22.30 -5.86
C ALA A 332 8.79 21.75 -5.46
N ALA A 333 9.87 22.46 -5.80
CA ALA A 333 11.24 22.06 -5.43
C ALA A 333 11.50 21.98 -3.92
N ILE A 334 10.68 22.65 -3.11
CA ILE A 334 10.70 22.56 -1.64
C ILE A 334 9.51 21.76 -1.08
N GLY A 335 8.84 20.96 -1.94
CA GLY A 335 7.76 20.07 -1.56
C GLY A 335 6.44 20.75 -1.20
N GLN A 336 6.21 21.94 -1.75
CA GLN A 336 5.01 22.75 -1.60
C GLN A 336 4.18 22.76 -2.89
N PHE A 337 3.32 23.77 -3.06
CA PHE A 337 2.38 23.85 -4.15
C PHE A 337 1.46 22.62 -4.19
N SER A 338 1.40 21.89 -5.30
CA SER A 338 0.56 20.70 -5.48
C SER A 338 1.34 19.38 -5.49
N VAL A 339 2.58 19.37 -4.99
CA VAL A 339 3.31 18.13 -4.73
C VAL A 339 2.61 17.39 -3.59
N ARG A 340 2.29 16.11 -3.81
CA ARG A 340 1.61 15.26 -2.83
C ARG A 340 2.28 13.90 -2.76
N ALA A 341 2.50 13.41 -1.55
CA ALA A 341 3.16 12.12 -1.32
C ALA A 341 2.47 11.33 -0.20
N THR A 342 2.54 9.99 -0.30
CA THR A 342 2.25 9.11 0.82
C THR A 342 3.46 9.08 1.77
N PRO A 343 3.28 8.81 3.06
CA PRO A 343 4.38 8.52 3.98
C PRO A 343 5.28 7.38 3.50
N LEU A 344 4.71 6.31 2.91
CA LEU A 344 5.49 5.24 2.28
C LEU A 344 6.41 5.76 1.18
N GLN A 345 5.92 6.65 0.31
CA GLN A 345 6.74 7.24 -0.77
C GLN A 345 7.95 7.99 -0.20
N MET A 346 7.75 8.78 0.85
CA MET A 346 8.87 9.52 1.47
C MET A 346 9.83 8.60 2.22
N ALA A 347 9.34 7.50 2.80
CA ALA A 347 10.19 6.45 3.35
C ALA A 347 11.04 5.77 2.26
N MET A 348 10.47 5.53 1.05
CA MET A 348 11.21 5.00 -0.10
C MET A 348 12.33 5.95 -0.56
N VAL A 349 12.06 7.27 -0.57
CA VAL A 349 13.10 8.26 -0.90
C VAL A 349 14.26 8.21 0.10
N ALA A 350 13.95 8.19 1.40
CA ALA A 350 14.97 8.09 2.45
C ALA A 350 15.74 6.76 2.37
N ALA A 351 15.04 5.65 2.14
CA ALA A 351 15.63 4.32 1.98
C ALA A 351 16.60 4.27 0.79
N ALA A 352 16.21 4.84 -0.35
CA ALA A 352 17.09 4.89 -1.54
C ALA A 352 18.38 5.64 -1.30
N ILE A 353 18.33 6.77 -0.57
CA ILE A 353 19.55 7.51 -0.18
C ILE A 353 20.46 6.68 0.73
N GLY A 354 19.86 5.92 1.67
CA GLY A 354 20.58 4.98 2.53
C GLY A 354 21.02 3.69 1.85
N ASN A 355 20.68 3.49 0.58
CA ASN A 355 20.98 2.29 -0.24
C ASN A 355 21.67 2.68 -1.55
N ASP A 356 22.63 3.61 -1.46
CA ASP A 356 23.46 4.06 -2.59
C ASP A 356 22.68 4.45 -3.84
N GLY A 357 21.50 5.08 -3.67
CA GLY A 357 20.64 5.56 -4.75
C GLY A 357 19.68 4.52 -5.33
N VAL A 358 19.75 3.26 -4.90
CA VAL A 358 18.90 2.17 -5.37
C VAL A 358 17.56 2.17 -4.64
N VAL A 359 16.47 2.32 -5.37
CA VAL A 359 15.10 2.23 -4.86
C VAL A 359 14.64 0.79 -4.90
N MET A 360 14.33 0.21 -3.76
CA MET A 360 13.75 -1.13 -3.68
C MET A 360 12.22 -1.08 -3.76
N THR A 361 11.61 -2.10 -4.39
CA THR A 361 10.16 -2.27 -4.39
C THR A 361 9.68 -2.61 -2.98
N PRO A 362 8.78 -1.80 -2.37
CA PRO A 362 8.31 -2.07 -1.03
C PRO A 362 7.39 -3.30 -1.00
N TYR A 363 7.51 -4.14 0.04
CA TYR A 363 6.67 -5.30 0.23
C TYR A 363 6.42 -5.57 1.72
N LEU A 364 5.27 -6.22 2.01
CA LEU A 364 4.81 -6.50 3.37
C LEU A 364 4.71 -8.00 3.67
N VAL A 365 4.37 -8.84 2.66
CA VAL A 365 4.30 -10.29 2.82
C VAL A 365 5.67 -10.87 2.57
N ARG A 366 6.26 -11.50 3.59
CA ARG A 366 7.56 -12.17 3.50
C ARG A 366 7.42 -13.56 2.92
N ARG A 367 6.51 -14.37 3.50
CA ARG A 367 6.30 -15.77 3.12
C ARG A 367 4.83 -16.14 3.12
N VAL A 368 4.49 -17.04 2.22
CA VAL A 368 3.23 -17.77 2.21
C VAL A 368 3.50 -19.15 2.81
N LEU A 369 2.75 -19.54 3.83
CA LEU A 369 2.99 -20.73 4.62
C LEU A 369 1.79 -21.70 4.57
N THR A 370 2.04 -22.98 4.69
CA THR A 370 0.99 -23.96 4.95
C THR A 370 0.42 -23.79 6.37
N SER A 371 -0.68 -24.48 6.68
CA SER A 371 -1.19 -24.58 8.07
C SER A 371 -0.17 -25.18 9.05
N SER A 372 0.76 -26.02 8.55
CA SER A 372 1.88 -26.58 9.33
C SER A 372 3.15 -25.72 9.29
N LEU A 373 3.04 -24.43 8.87
CA LEU A 373 4.11 -23.44 8.80
C LEU A 373 5.28 -23.79 7.86
N LYS A 374 5.06 -24.66 6.87
CA LYS A 374 6.04 -24.90 5.81
C LYS A 374 5.89 -23.83 4.73
N THR A 375 7.00 -23.31 4.23
CA THR A 375 7.02 -22.30 3.17
C THR A 375 6.47 -22.87 1.87
N ILE A 376 5.50 -22.17 1.28
CA ILE A 376 4.94 -22.40 -0.06
C ILE A 376 5.62 -21.46 -1.05
N ASP A 377 5.76 -20.19 -0.64
CA ASP A 377 6.35 -19.13 -1.46
C ASP A 377 7.05 -18.11 -0.54
N GLU A 378 8.09 -17.46 -1.06
CA GLU A 378 8.87 -16.44 -0.34
C GLU A 378 9.16 -15.26 -1.28
N THR A 379 8.88 -14.05 -0.79
CA THR A 379 9.13 -12.83 -1.56
C THR A 379 10.62 -12.56 -1.68
N SER A 380 11.11 -12.48 -2.92
CA SER A 380 12.47 -12.03 -3.22
C SER A 380 12.48 -10.50 -3.38
N PRO A 381 13.41 -9.77 -2.71
CA PRO A 381 13.57 -8.34 -2.90
C PRO A 381 13.80 -7.98 -4.38
N GLN A 382 13.17 -6.90 -4.84
CA GLN A 382 13.25 -6.44 -6.22
C GLN A 382 13.66 -4.96 -6.25
N THR A 383 14.60 -4.63 -7.12
CA THR A 383 14.92 -3.24 -7.44
C THR A 383 13.78 -2.63 -8.24
N LEU A 384 13.31 -1.46 -7.83
CA LEU A 384 12.33 -0.66 -8.58
C LEU A 384 13.03 0.20 -9.63
N SER A 385 14.10 0.90 -9.22
CA SER A 385 14.87 1.82 -10.05
C SER A 385 16.21 2.17 -9.41
N GLU A 386 17.08 2.82 -10.16
CA GLU A 386 18.26 3.52 -9.68
C GLU A 386 18.01 5.02 -9.82
N ALA A 387 17.83 5.69 -8.69
CA ALA A 387 17.42 7.10 -8.66
C ALA A 387 18.61 8.06 -8.59
N ILE A 388 19.73 7.61 -8.06
CA ILE A 388 20.99 8.37 -7.95
C ILE A 388 22.12 7.43 -8.36
N SER A 389 23.05 7.92 -9.21
CA SER A 389 24.22 7.16 -9.70
C SER A 389 25.40 7.23 -8.72
#